data_21ba76a83a90eeb7b0b0c55fd1236c26
#
_entry.id   21ba76a83a90eeb7b0b0c55fd1236c26
#
_cell.length_a   1.000
_cell.length_b   1.000
_cell.length_c   1.000
_cell.angle_alpha   90.00
_cell.angle_beta   90.00
_cell.angle_gamma   90.00
#
_symmetry.space_group_name_H-M   'P 1'
#
loop_
_entity.id
_entity.type
_entity.pdbx_description
1 polymer ?
#
loop_
_entity_poly.entity_id
_entity_poly.type
_entity_poly.pdbx_seq_one_letter_code
_entity_poly.pdbx_strand_id
1 'polypeptide(L)'
;MPPSGARGLASSLQQAMEKASAALRRNQWFEAERLAQKALEGARSARDFGLMARITLPLQEARRQRLQAALDKTGVKIVDEPFGEAPKLKPGCHLIQPPLVGADARRLRLFALEQEIPVAVICREPRTKTGLCPIVCIGEVTIRTRIAPPKNWDKPTVAWFAGAMEALGDAAIETLDRAALPVRQVDELIWRLDACPDHEKLHQALAAACLAAEKWVLDGGVLPPEEDPEADPLAQIEDIEDPDEAEAETERDE
;
A
#
# COMPACT_ATOMS: atom_id res chain seq x y z
N MET A 1 -6.71 -35.08 5.38
CA MET A 1 -7.66 -34.18 6.05
C MET A 1 -6.87 -33.02 6.61
N PRO A 2 -7.24 -31.75 6.34
CA PRO A 2 -6.54 -30.61 6.94
C PRO A 2 -6.72 -30.63 8.47
N PRO A 3 -5.69 -30.16 9.22
CA PRO A 3 -5.74 -30.13 10.68
C PRO A 3 -6.88 -29.25 11.19
N SER A 4 -7.46 -29.60 12.33
CA SER A 4 -8.64 -28.93 12.91
C SER A 4 -8.48 -27.41 13.08
N GLY A 5 -7.25 -26.92 13.34
CA GLY A 5 -6.93 -25.51 13.46
C GLY A 5 -7.11 -24.68 12.15
N ALA A 6 -6.76 -25.27 11.01
CA ALA A 6 -6.90 -24.59 9.70
C ALA A 6 -8.37 -24.33 9.31
N ARG A 7 -9.28 -25.26 9.66
CA ARG A 7 -10.73 -25.07 9.45
C ARG A 7 -11.31 -23.98 10.32
N GLY A 8 -10.87 -23.84 11.56
CA GLY A 8 -11.30 -22.79 12.48
C GLY A 8 -10.87 -21.40 11.98
N LEU A 9 -9.63 -21.28 11.50
CA LEU A 9 -9.10 -20.03 10.96
C LEU A 9 -9.85 -19.60 9.68
N ALA A 10 -10.01 -20.50 8.70
CA ALA A 10 -10.75 -20.21 7.48
C ALA A 10 -12.19 -19.76 7.77
N SER A 11 -12.88 -20.41 8.75
CA SER A 11 -14.23 -20.00 9.18
C SER A 11 -14.23 -18.60 9.81
N SER A 12 -13.25 -18.24 10.64
CA SER A 12 -13.17 -16.92 11.28
C SER A 12 -12.89 -15.81 10.26
N LEU A 13 -12.04 -16.06 9.27
CA LEU A 13 -11.74 -15.12 8.19
C LEU A 13 -12.94 -14.90 7.26
N GLN A 14 -13.67 -15.99 6.93
CA GLN A 14 -14.93 -15.89 6.20
C GLN A 14 -15.96 -15.04 6.95
N GLN A 15 -16.11 -15.23 8.27
CA GLN A 15 -16.98 -14.39 9.10
C GLN A 15 -16.56 -12.93 9.14
N ALA A 16 -15.23 -12.65 9.16
CA ALA A 16 -14.72 -11.28 9.11
C ALA A 16 -15.10 -10.59 7.78
N MET A 17 -14.99 -11.30 6.66
CA MET A 17 -15.40 -10.81 5.34
C MET A 17 -16.92 -10.55 5.28
N GLU A 18 -17.74 -11.42 5.86
CA GLU A 18 -19.19 -11.23 5.92
C GLU A 18 -19.56 -10.02 6.79
N LYS A 19 -18.88 -9.83 7.93
CA LYS A 19 -19.04 -8.63 8.77
C LYS A 19 -18.63 -7.35 8.01
N ALA A 20 -17.53 -7.36 7.26
CA ALA A 20 -17.12 -6.23 6.43
C ALA A 20 -18.21 -5.88 5.39
N SER A 21 -18.74 -6.89 4.70
CA SER A 21 -19.85 -6.71 3.75
C SER A 21 -21.13 -6.19 4.43
N ALA A 22 -21.41 -6.63 5.65
CA ALA A 22 -22.56 -6.13 6.43
C ALA A 22 -22.36 -4.68 6.89
N ALA A 23 -21.13 -4.28 7.24
CA ALA A 23 -20.79 -2.90 7.58
C ALA A 23 -20.93 -1.97 6.36
N LEU A 24 -20.51 -2.42 5.16
CA LEU A 24 -20.73 -1.69 3.91
C LEU A 24 -22.22 -1.41 3.64
N ARG A 25 -23.07 -2.39 3.79
CA ARG A 25 -24.52 -2.21 3.61
C ARG A 25 -25.14 -1.20 4.59
N ARG A 26 -24.46 -0.92 5.71
CA ARG A 26 -24.85 0.08 6.71
C ARG A 26 -24.14 1.42 6.55
N ASN A 27 -23.36 1.60 5.47
CA ASN A 27 -22.51 2.77 5.23
C ASN A 27 -21.45 3.01 6.33
N GLN A 28 -21.02 1.96 7.00
CA GLN A 28 -19.95 1.99 8.01
C GLN A 28 -18.60 1.69 7.35
N TRP A 29 -18.11 2.61 6.52
CA TRP A 29 -16.97 2.39 5.62
C TRP A 29 -15.67 2.12 6.37
N PHE A 30 -15.38 2.87 7.43
CA PHE A 30 -14.17 2.69 8.23
C PHE A 30 -14.17 1.33 8.95
N GLU A 31 -15.32 0.92 9.50
CA GLU A 31 -15.46 -0.40 10.09
C GLU A 31 -15.30 -1.51 9.05
N ALA A 32 -15.88 -1.33 7.86
CA ALA A 32 -15.75 -2.28 6.76
C ALA A 32 -14.31 -2.40 6.29
N GLU A 33 -13.58 -1.27 6.13
CA GLU A 33 -12.17 -1.25 5.76
C GLU A 33 -11.32 -1.98 6.80
N ARG A 34 -11.50 -1.67 8.10
CA ARG A 34 -10.75 -2.32 9.19
C ARG A 34 -10.98 -3.83 9.24
N LEU A 35 -12.23 -4.27 9.10
CA LEU A 35 -12.55 -5.70 9.09
C LEU A 35 -11.98 -6.42 7.86
N ALA A 36 -12.08 -5.81 6.68
CA ALA A 36 -11.55 -6.37 5.44
C ALA A 36 -10.01 -6.42 5.48
N GLN A 37 -9.35 -5.38 5.97
CA GLN A 37 -7.90 -5.34 6.11
C GLN A 37 -7.40 -6.42 7.06
N LYS A 38 -8.02 -6.57 8.25
CA LYS A 38 -7.69 -7.63 9.20
C LYS A 38 -7.90 -9.03 8.61
N ALA A 39 -8.96 -9.21 7.81
CA ALA A 39 -9.20 -10.47 7.11
C ALA A 39 -8.15 -10.74 6.04
N LEU A 40 -7.71 -9.70 5.30
CA LEU A 40 -6.66 -9.81 4.28
C LEU A 40 -5.32 -10.21 4.90
N GLU A 41 -4.93 -9.58 6.02
CA GLU A 41 -3.73 -9.91 6.78
C GLU A 41 -3.75 -11.37 7.26
N GLY A 42 -4.87 -11.82 7.83
CA GLY A 42 -5.04 -13.20 8.26
C GLY A 42 -5.03 -14.21 7.10
N ALA A 43 -5.62 -13.86 5.96
CA ALA A 43 -5.60 -14.70 4.76
C ALA A 43 -4.19 -14.76 4.15
N ARG A 44 -3.43 -13.64 4.19
CA ARG A 44 -2.02 -13.60 3.78
C ARG A 44 -1.15 -14.51 4.64
N SER A 45 -1.27 -14.41 5.97
CA SER A 45 -0.53 -15.28 6.91
C SER A 45 -0.89 -16.77 6.73
N ALA A 46 -2.13 -17.07 6.34
CA ALA A 46 -2.56 -18.42 6.01
C ALA A 46 -2.19 -18.85 4.57
N ARG A 47 -1.63 -17.96 3.75
CA ARG A 47 -1.37 -18.15 2.32
C ARG A 47 -2.61 -18.63 1.55
N ASP A 48 -3.80 -18.18 1.98
CA ASP A 48 -5.08 -18.45 1.32
C ASP A 48 -5.34 -17.39 0.25
N PHE A 49 -4.70 -17.56 -0.90
CA PHE A 49 -4.76 -16.60 -2.00
C PHE A 49 -6.18 -16.46 -2.57
N GLY A 50 -6.96 -17.55 -2.61
CA GLY A 50 -8.35 -17.50 -3.06
C GLY A 50 -9.22 -16.65 -2.15
N LEU A 51 -9.03 -16.74 -0.84
CA LEU A 51 -9.71 -15.89 0.12
C LEU A 51 -9.23 -14.42 0.03
N MET A 52 -7.92 -14.19 -0.14
CA MET A 52 -7.36 -12.85 -0.36
C MET A 52 -8.02 -12.16 -1.56
N ALA A 53 -8.14 -12.86 -2.70
CA ALA A 53 -8.80 -12.33 -3.89
C ALA A 53 -10.24 -11.90 -3.62
N ARG A 54 -10.99 -12.64 -2.82
CA ARG A 54 -12.37 -12.32 -2.46
C ARG A 54 -12.49 -11.15 -1.50
N ILE A 55 -11.53 -11.01 -0.56
CA ILE A 55 -11.49 -9.93 0.43
C ILE A 55 -11.17 -8.58 -0.22
N THR A 56 -10.41 -8.55 -1.31
CA THR A 56 -10.08 -7.29 -1.99
C THR A 56 -11.31 -6.52 -2.44
N LEU A 57 -12.41 -7.18 -2.76
CA LEU A 57 -13.64 -6.52 -3.23
C LEU A 57 -14.31 -5.66 -2.14
N PRO A 58 -14.65 -6.17 -0.94
CA PRO A 58 -15.20 -5.34 0.12
C PRO A 58 -14.19 -4.28 0.62
N LEU A 59 -12.89 -4.56 0.58
CA LEU A 59 -11.86 -3.57 0.92
C LEU A 59 -11.84 -2.40 -0.08
N GLN A 60 -11.84 -2.70 -1.37
CA GLN A 60 -11.91 -1.71 -2.45
C GLN A 60 -13.16 -0.84 -2.30
N GLU A 61 -14.32 -1.44 -2.07
CA GLU A 61 -15.56 -0.70 -1.97
C GLU A 61 -15.59 0.22 -0.73
N ALA A 62 -15.09 -0.23 0.42
CA ALA A 62 -14.98 0.59 1.62
C ALA A 62 -14.09 1.83 1.37
N ARG A 63 -12.92 1.63 0.75
CA ARG A 63 -11.98 2.70 0.40
C ARG A 63 -12.56 3.65 -0.64
N ARG A 64 -13.25 3.12 -1.65
CA ARG A 64 -13.94 3.94 -2.67
C ARG A 64 -14.99 4.86 -2.05
N GLN A 65 -15.81 4.35 -1.11
CA GLN A 65 -16.82 5.17 -0.43
C GLN A 65 -16.18 6.26 0.43
N ARG A 66 -15.13 5.92 1.16
CA ARG A 66 -14.36 6.88 1.97
C ARG A 66 -13.71 7.96 1.10
N LEU A 67 -13.08 7.57 -0.01
CA LEU A 67 -12.49 8.50 -0.98
C LEU A 67 -13.55 9.43 -1.58
N GLN A 68 -14.70 8.89 -2.00
CA GLN A 68 -15.79 9.68 -2.55
C GLN A 68 -16.26 10.73 -1.54
N ALA A 69 -16.43 10.37 -0.27
CA ALA A 69 -16.81 11.30 0.78
C ALA A 69 -15.77 12.42 1.00
N ALA A 70 -14.48 12.16 0.74
CA ALA A 70 -13.44 13.18 0.76
C ALA A 70 -13.50 14.09 -0.49
N LEU A 71 -13.64 13.51 -1.69
CA LEU A 71 -13.68 14.23 -2.95
C LEU A 71 -14.93 15.12 -3.11
N ASP A 72 -16.04 14.74 -2.47
CA ASP A 72 -17.28 15.53 -2.46
C ASP A 72 -17.15 16.86 -1.70
N LYS A 73 -16.06 17.05 -0.93
CA LYS A 73 -15.78 18.32 -0.27
C LYS A 73 -15.17 19.33 -1.25
N THR A 74 -15.52 20.58 -1.06
CA THR A 74 -15.06 21.66 -1.95
C THR A 74 -13.60 22.02 -1.70
N GLY A 75 -12.82 22.08 -2.78
CA GLY A 75 -11.44 22.56 -2.76
C GLY A 75 -10.42 21.54 -2.24
N VAL A 76 -9.16 21.91 -2.42
CA VAL A 76 -8.00 21.16 -1.92
C VAL A 76 -7.30 22.03 -0.88
N LYS A 77 -7.15 21.50 0.33
CA LYS A 77 -6.41 22.18 1.40
C LYS A 77 -4.92 21.92 1.20
N ILE A 78 -4.14 22.96 1.02
CA ILE A 78 -2.69 22.91 1.06
C ILE A 78 -2.25 22.86 2.51
N VAL A 79 -1.30 21.97 2.84
CA VAL A 79 -0.69 21.79 4.15
C VAL A 79 0.82 21.93 3.99
N ASP A 80 1.38 23.00 4.47
CA ASP A 80 2.80 23.38 4.39
C ASP A 80 3.36 23.85 5.75
N GLU A 81 2.56 23.76 6.79
CA GLU A 81 2.99 24.02 8.15
C GLU A 81 3.10 22.71 8.95
N PRO A 82 4.15 22.53 9.75
CA PRO A 82 4.28 21.38 10.64
C PRO A 82 3.07 21.23 11.56
N PHE A 83 2.64 20.00 11.75
CA PHE A 83 1.52 19.66 12.63
C PHE A 83 1.96 18.65 13.70
N GLY A 84 1.38 18.76 14.90
CA GLY A 84 1.61 17.85 16.01
C GLY A 84 0.98 16.47 15.80
N GLU A 85 0.99 15.65 16.87
CA GLU A 85 0.43 14.28 16.83
C GLU A 85 -1.07 14.24 16.57
N ALA A 86 -1.81 15.24 17.06
CA ALA A 86 -3.26 15.36 16.90
C ALA A 86 -3.68 16.60 16.12
N PRO A 87 -3.50 16.62 14.78
CA PRO A 87 -3.85 17.79 13.99
C PRO A 87 -5.37 17.99 13.93
N LYS A 88 -5.82 19.25 13.88
CA LYS A 88 -7.22 19.58 13.60
C LYS A 88 -7.54 19.30 12.14
N LEU A 89 -8.05 18.12 11.86
CA LEU A 89 -8.32 17.65 10.52
C LEU A 89 -9.81 17.78 10.17
N LYS A 90 -10.10 18.18 8.94
CA LYS A 90 -11.46 18.22 8.39
C LYS A 90 -11.54 17.25 7.21
N PRO A 91 -12.73 16.67 6.94
CA PRO A 91 -12.94 15.88 5.74
C PRO A 91 -12.58 16.63 4.46
N GLY A 92 -12.00 15.93 3.47
CA GLY A 92 -11.66 16.51 2.17
C GLY A 92 -10.28 16.16 1.64
N CYS A 93 -9.85 16.88 0.60
CA CYS A 93 -8.55 16.68 -0.06
C CYS A 93 -7.46 17.52 0.63
N HIS A 94 -6.35 16.90 0.98
CA HIS A 94 -5.21 17.52 1.62
C HIS A 94 -3.95 17.31 0.77
N LEU A 95 -3.36 18.42 0.28
CA LEU A 95 -2.14 18.42 -0.49
C LEU A 95 -0.98 18.87 0.38
N ILE A 96 -0.15 17.94 0.77
CA ILE A 96 1.07 18.19 1.52
C ILE A 96 2.12 18.77 0.57
N GLN A 97 2.88 19.76 1.03
CA GLN A 97 3.98 20.36 0.26
C GLN A 97 5.12 20.81 1.17
N PRO A 98 6.30 21.11 0.62
CA PRO A 98 7.43 21.61 1.41
C PRO A 98 7.07 22.81 2.30
N PRO A 99 7.62 22.84 3.52
CA PRO A 99 8.72 22.01 4.03
C PRO A 99 8.34 20.58 4.45
N LEU A 100 7.05 20.24 4.44
CA LEU A 100 6.57 18.88 4.72
C LEU A 100 6.89 17.94 3.56
N VAL A 101 6.95 16.63 3.87
CA VAL A 101 7.37 15.58 2.94
C VAL A 101 6.34 14.44 2.87
N GLY A 102 6.58 13.45 2.02
CA GLY A 102 5.69 12.29 1.85
C GLY A 102 5.41 11.53 3.14
N ALA A 103 6.36 11.46 4.07
CA ALA A 103 6.16 10.84 5.38
C ALA A 103 5.10 11.57 6.22
N ASP A 104 5.04 12.91 6.12
CA ASP A 104 4.00 13.70 6.78
C ASP A 104 2.62 13.44 6.17
N ALA A 105 2.56 13.24 4.84
CA ALA A 105 1.33 12.85 4.18
C ALA A 105 0.83 11.47 4.67
N ARG A 106 1.74 10.47 4.81
CA ARG A 106 1.41 9.16 5.40
C ARG A 106 0.89 9.32 6.83
N ARG A 107 1.60 10.08 7.67
CA ARG A 107 1.21 10.33 9.06
C ARG A 107 -0.19 10.96 9.16
N LEU A 108 -0.48 11.96 8.32
CA LEU A 108 -1.80 12.61 8.29
C LEU A 108 -2.89 11.65 7.86
N ARG A 109 -2.63 10.82 6.85
CA ARG A 109 -3.57 9.80 6.36
C ARG A 109 -3.89 8.75 7.43
N LEU A 110 -2.86 8.23 8.11
CA LEU A 110 -3.05 7.23 9.18
C LEU A 110 -3.82 7.80 10.36
N PHE A 111 -3.49 9.02 10.80
CA PHE A 111 -4.26 9.73 11.81
C PHE A 111 -5.72 9.90 11.42
N ALA A 112 -6.00 10.30 10.18
CA ALA A 112 -7.36 10.46 9.70
C ALA A 112 -8.15 9.15 9.69
N LEU A 113 -7.48 8.04 9.32
CA LEU A 113 -8.08 6.70 9.32
C LEU A 113 -8.45 6.27 10.74
N GLU A 114 -7.56 6.49 11.71
CA GLU A 114 -7.80 6.19 13.13
C GLU A 114 -8.97 7.01 13.70
N GLN A 115 -9.08 8.29 13.30
CA GLN A 115 -10.14 9.19 13.75
C GLN A 115 -11.43 9.07 12.91
N GLU A 116 -11.50 8.14 11.98
CA GLU A 116 -12.64 7.94 11.07
C GLU A 116 -13.03 9.21 10.30
N ILE A 117 -12.02 10.01 9.90
CA ILE A 117 -12.23 11.24 9.12
C ILE A 117 -11.98 10.92 7.63
N PRO A 118 -12.96 11.10 6.72
CA PRO A 118 -12.75 10.82 5.31
C PRO A 118 -11.87 11.90 4.66
N VAL A 119 -10.61 11.54 4.44
CA VAL A 119 -9.63 12.39 3.74
C VAL A 119 -8.98 11.66 2.59
N ALA A 120 -8.57 12.43 1.58
CA ALA A 120 -7.62 12.03 0.56
C ALA A 120 -6.34 12.85 0.75
N VAL A 121 -5.18 12.21 0.77
CA VAL A 121 -3.90 12.87 1.05
C VAL A 121 -2.86 12.45 0.02
N ILE A 122 -2.22 13.43 -0.62
CA ILE A 122 -1.01 13.24 -1.43
C ILE A 122 0.03 14.29 -1.06
N CYS A 123 1.29 14.02 -1.37
CA CYS A 123 2.37 15.00 -1.24
C CYS A 123 2.86 15.42 -2.62
N ARG A 124 3.06 16.72 -2.84
CA ARG A 124 3.81 17.25 -3.98
C ARG A 124 5.17 17.74 -3.53
N GLU A 125 6.15 17.53 -4.37
CA GLU A 125 7.51 18.03 -4.19
C GLU A 125 7.70 19.34 -4.99
N PRO A 126 8.83 20.06 -4.83
CA PRO A 126 9.12 21.25 -5.63
C PRO A 126 9.08 20.96 -7.13
N ARG A 127 8.66 21.94 -7.92
CA ARG A 127 8.65 21.83 -9.39
C ARG A 127 10.03 21.44 -9.91
N THR A 128 10.04 20.57 -10.90
CA THR A 128 11.27 20.27 -11.64
C THR A 128 11.68 21.42 -12.57
N LYS A 129 12.92 21.42 -13.03
CA LYS A 129 13.39 22.37 -14.08
C LYS A 129 12.59 22.22 -15.38
N THR A 130 11.99 21.07 -15.64
CA THR A 130 11.10 20.81 -16.79
C THR A 130 9.67 21.33 -16.59
N GLY A 131 9.38 21.97 -15.45
CA GLY A 131 8.05 22.50 -15.14
C GLY A 131 7.04 21.45 -14.66
N LEU A 132 7.39 20.17 -14.58
CA LEU A 132 6.51 19.13 -14.06
C LEU A 132 6.41 19.21 -12.54
N CYS A 133 5.29 18.71 -12.02
CA CYS A 133 5.01 18.58 -10.59
C CYS A 133 5.29 17.13 -10.16
N PRO A 134 6.37 16.87 -9.41
CA PRO A 134 6.56 15.56 -8.80
C PRO A 134 5.55 15.39 -7.67
N ILE A 135 4.97 14.21 -7.60
CA ILE A 135 4.05 13.78 -6.55
C ILE A 135 4.51 12.44 -5.98
N VAL A 136 4.26 12.25 -4.70
CA VAL A 136 4.71 11.07 -3.96
C VAL A 136 3.65 10.58 -2.99
N CYS A 137 3.55 9.28 -2.83
CA CYS A 137 2.90 8.62 -1.72
C CYS A 137 3.84 7.60 -1.08
N ILE A 138 3.74 7.43 0.22
CA ILE A 138 4.61 6.57 1.03
C ILE A 138 3.77 5.57 1.80
N GLY A 139 4.16 4.32 1.71
CA GLY A 139 3.70 3.18 2.49
C GLY A 139 4.90 2.34 2.88
N GLU A 140 4.78 1.03 2.77
CA GLU A 140 5.92 0.09 2.83
C GLU A 140 6.91 0.35 1.67
N VAL A 141 6.40 0.86 0.56
CA VAL A 141 7.19 1.33 -0.58
C VAL A 141 6.91 2.80 -0.87
N THR A 142 7.85 3.47 -1.52
CA THR A 142 7.67 4.83 -2.00
C THR A 142 7.29 4.83 -3.48
N ILE A 143 6.14 5.37 -3.80
CA ILE A 143 5.68 5.57 -5.18
C ILE A 143 5.82 7.05 -5.54
N ARG A 144 6.49 7.32 -6.65
CA ARG A 144 6.74 8.69 -7.14
C ARG A 144 6.49 8.77 -8.64
N THR A 145 5.81 9.83 -9.06
CA THR A 145 5.64 10.14 -10.49
C THR A 145 5.69 11.65 -10.74
N ARG A 146 5.61 12.05 -11.99
CA ARG A 146 5.63 13.47 -12.40
C ARG A 146 4.44 13.74 -13.31
N ILE A 147 3.67 14.75 -12.98
CA ILE A 147 2.47 15.12 -13.72
C ILE A 147 2.51 16.60 -14.15
N ALA A 148 1.60 17.00 -15.03
CA ALA A 148 1.41 18.41 -15.33
C ALA A 148 0.98 19.17 -14.06
N PRO A 149 1.54 20.35 -13.78
CA PRO A 149 1.17 21.13 -12.61
C PRO A 149 -0.28 21.61 -12.70
N PRO A 150 -0.93 21.93 -11.57
CA PRO A 150 -2.25 22.56 -11.60
C PRO A 150 -2.18 23.94 -12.28
N LYS A 151 -3.26 24.38 -12.91
CA LYS A 151 -3.35 25.71 -13.54
C LYS A 151 -3.02 26.83 -12.54
N ASN A 152 -3.46 26.69 -11.32
CA ASN A 152 -3.09 27.56 -10.21
C ASN A 152 -2.41 26.73 -9.14
N TRP A 153 -1.13 27.04 -8.88
CA TRP A 153 -0.31 26.30 -7.92
C TRP A 153 -0.85 26.39 -6.49
N ASP A 154 -1.35 27.57 -6.10
CA ASP A 154 -1.81 27.85 -4.74
C ASP A 154 -3.30 27.49 -4.54
N LYS A 155 -4.00 27.15 -5.62
CA LYS A 155 -5.40 26.71 -5.59
C LYS A 155 -5.63 25.56 -6.56
N PRO A 156 -5.05 24.37 -6.32
CA PRO A 156 -5.30 23.19 -7.14
C PRO A 156 -6.79 22.81 -7.06
N THR A 157 -7.32 22.30 -8.17
CA THR A 157 -8.71 21.82 -8.19
C THR A 157 -8.80 20.38 -7.69
N VAL A 158 -9.98 19.97 -7.19
CA VAL A 158 -10.25 18.58 -6.83
C VAL A 158 -10.03 17.64 -8.02
N ALA A 159 -10.39 18.06 -9.24
CA ALA A 159 -10.17 17.27 -10.45
C ALA A 159 -8.68 17.04 -10.73
N TRP A 160 -7.81 18.05 -10.55
CA TRP A 160 -6.37 17.87 -10.66
C TRP A 160 -5.83 16.92 -9.58
N PHE A 161 -6.32 17.09 -8.35
CA PHE A 161 -5.93 16.26 -7.22
C PHE A 161 -6.30 14.77 -7.43
N ALA A 162 -7.52 14.51 -7.89
CA ALA A 162 -7.96 13.16 -8.22
C ALA A 162 -7.12 12.55 -9.35
N GLY A 163 -6.82 13.33 -10.41
CA GLY A 163 -5.91 12.89 -11.47
C GLY A 163 -4.49 12.62 -10.98
N ALA A 164 -4.01 13.37 -9.98
CA ALA A 164 -2.72 13.10 -9.34
C ALA A 164 -2.72 11.77 -8.56
N MET A 165 -3.80 11.45 -7.84
CA MET A 165 -3.96 10.16 -7.16
C MET A 165 -3.98 9.00 -8.16
N GLU A 166 -4.73 9.14 -9.27
CA GLU A 166 -4.74 8.13 -10.34
C GLU A 166 -3.35 7.91 -10.93
N ALA A 167 -2.62 8.98 -11.23
CA ALA A 167 -1.27 8.88 -11.78
C ALA A 167 -0.28 8.18 -10.82
N LEU A 168 -0.40 8.37 -9.51
CA LEU A 168 0.38 7.65 -8.52
C LEU A 168 0.08 6.15 -8.54
N GLY A 169 -1.19 5.78 -8.54
CA GLY A 169 -1.60 4.38 -8.57
C GLY A 169 -1.25 3.69 -9.90
N ASP A 170 -1.39 4.39 -11.04
CA ASP A 170 -0.96 3.87 -12.34
C ASP A 170 0.57 3.64 -12.35
N ALA A 171 1.37 4.58 -11.85
CA ALA A 171 2.82 4.41 -11.70
C ALA A 171 3.20 3.24 -10.78
N ALA A 172 2.41 3.01 -9.72
CA ALA A 172 2.60 1.85 -8.85
C ALA A 172 2.40 0.53 -9.60
N ILE A 173 1.45 0.45 -10.53
CA ILE A 173 1.21 -0.74 -11.36
C ILE A 173 2.30 -0.89 -12.43
N GLU A 174 2.73 0.21 -13.06
CA GLU A 174 3.74 0.20 -14.11
C GLU A 174 5.11 -0.30 -13.62
N THR A 175 5.43 -0.06 -12.36
CA THR A 175 6.71 -0.47 -11.75
C THR A 175 6.67 -1.89 -11.15
N LEU A 176 5.58 -2.63 -11.30
CA LEU A 176 5.48 -4.02 -10.85
C LEU A 176 6.35 -4.93 -11.71
N ASP A 177 7.15 -5.78 -11.08
CA ASP A 177 7.86 -6.86 -11.81
C ASP A 177 6.88 -7.96 -12.25
N ARG A 178 6.50 -7.90 -13.51
CA ARG A 178 5.58 -8.86 -14.11
C ARG A 178 6.22 -10.23 -14.38
N ALA A 179 7.55 -10.33 -14.33
CA ALA A 179 8.27 -11.60 -14.48
C ALA A 179 8.45 -12.34 -13.15
N ALA A 180 8.22 -11.68 -12.03
CA ALA A 180 8.27 -12.29 -10.70
C ALA A 180 7.22 -13.40 -10.55
N LEU A 181 7.48 -14.35 -9.64
CA LEU A 181 6.50 -15.38 -9.28
C LEU A 181 5.18 -14.76 -8.84
N PRO A 182 4.02 -15.39 -9.14
CA PRO A 182 2.71 -14.84 -8.77
C PRO A 182 2.59 -14.51 -7.28
N VAL A 183 3.19 -15.31 -6.40
CA VAL A 183 3.19 -15.07 -4.95
C VAL A 183 3.98 -13.82 -4.57
N ARG A 184 5.09 -13.54 -5.25
CA ARG A 184 5.87 -12.32 -5.03
C ARG A 184 5.13 -11.08 -5.56
N GLN A 185 4.42 -11.20 -6.68
CA GLN A 185 3.57 -10.13 -7.19
C GLN A 185 2.45 -9.76 -6.20
N VAL A 186 1.89 -10.74 -5.47
CA VAL A 186 0.90 -10.48 -4.41
C VAL A 186 1.52 -9.61 -3.31
N ASP A 187 2.70 -9.95 -2.80
CA ASP A 187 3.39 -9.17 -1.76
C ASP A 187 3.70 -7.75 -2.23
N GLU A 188 4.27 -7.61 -3.42
CA GLU A 188 4.55 -6.30 -4.01
C GLU A 188 3.29 -5.45 -4.16
N LEU A 189 2.17 -6.03 -4.57
CA LEU A 189 0.92 -5.29 -4.72
C LEU A 189 0.32 -4.88 -3.37
N ILE A 190 0.47 -5.69 -2.32
CA ILE A 190 0.08 -5.32 -0.96
C ILE A 190 0.87 -4.09 -0.50
N TRP A 191 2.19 -4.06 -0.68
CA TRP A 191 3.02 -2.93 -0.30
C TRP A 191 2.68 -1.65 -1.08
N ARG A 192 2.39 -1.79 -2.39
CA ARG A 192 1.94 -0.67 -3.23
C ARG A 192 0.55 -0.18 -2.82
N LEU A 193 -0.32 -1.10 -2.41
CA LEU A 193 -1.65 -0.77 -1.94
C LEU A 193 -1.63 -0.06 -0.57
N ASP A 194 -0.61 -0.29 0.28
CA ASP A 194 -0.41 0.51 1.49
C ASP A 194 0.00 1.96 1.13
N ALA A 195 0.82 2.15 0.10
CA ALA A 195 1.21 3.48 -0.37
C ALA A 195 0.05 4.22 -1.07
N CYS A 196 -0.72 3.54 -1.92
CA CYS A 196 -1.82 4.09 -2.72
C CYS A 196 -3.15 3.36 -2.42
N PRO A 197 -3.69 3.44 -1.18
CA PRO A 197 -4.80 2.58 -0.74
C PRO A 197 -6.11 2.85 -1.48
N ASP A 198 -6.29 4.02 -2.06
CA ASP A 198 -7.55 4.44 -2.67
C ASP A 198 -7.60 4.18 -4.19
N HIS A 199 -6.54 3.58 -4.78
CA HIS A 199 -6.47 3.34 -6.21
C HIS A 199 -7.16 2.03 -6.61
N GLU A 200 -8.23 2.14 -7.40
CA GLU A 200 -9.11 1.01 -7.74
C GLU A 200 -8.38 -0.10 -8.51
N LYS A 201 -7.60 0.26 -9.52
CA LYS A 201 -6.88 -0.73 -10.36
C LYS A 201 -5.82 -1.52 -9.58
N LEU A 202 -5.26 -0.97 -8.48
CA LEU A 202 -4.36 -1.72 -7.61
C LEU A 202 -5.07 -2.84 -6.88
N HIS A 203 -6.31 -2.61 -6.40
CA HIS A 203 -7.12 -3.68 -5.80
C HIS A 203 -7.45 -4.77 -6.83
N GLN A 204 -7.81 -4.37 -8.06
CA GLN A 204 -8.08 -5.31 -9.14
C GLN A 204 -6.83 -6.12 -9.52
N ALA A 205 -5.66 -5.45 -9.58
CA ALA A 205 -4.39 -6.13 -9.84
C ALA A 205 -4.04 -7.10 -8.71
N LEU A 206 -4.25 -6.72 -7.45
CA LEU A 206 -4.04 -7.61 -6.30
C LEU A 206 -4.97 -8.84 -6.36
N ALA A 207 -6.26 -8.64 -6.65
CA ALA A 207 -7.20 -9.75 -6.80
C ALA A 207 -6.76 -10.72 -7.92
N ALA A 208 -6.34 -10.18 -9.07
CA ALA A 208 -5.86 -10.98 -10.19
C ALA A 208 -4.56 -11.74 -9.85
N ALA A 209 -3.61 -11.10 -9.17
CA ALA A 209 -2.37 -11.73 -8.72
C ALA A 209 -2.65 -12.83 -7.69
N CYS A 210 -3.58 -12.63 -6.77
CA CYS A 210 -4.00 -13.66 -5.81
C CYS A 210 -4.58 -14.89 -6.52
N LEU A 211 -5.46 -14.71 -7.51
CA LEU A 211 -5.99 -15.83 -8.30
C LEU A 211 -4.90 -16.55 -9.11
N ALA A 212 -3.94 -15.81 -9.65
CA ALA A 212 -2.79 -16.39 -10.33
C ALA A 212 -1.89 -17.18 -9.37
N ALA A 213 -1.68 -16.68 -8.14
CA ALA A 213 -0.92 -17.35 -7.10
C ALA A 213 -1.63 -18.63 -6.61
N GLU A 214 -2.95 -18.58 -6.40
CA GLU A 214 -3.75 -19.76 -6.07
C GLU A 214 -3.61 -20.84 -7.14
N LYS A 215 -3.81 -20.48 -8.41
CA LYS A 215 -3.64 -21.41 -9.53
C LYS A 215 -2.23 -21.99 -9.58
N TRP A 216 -1.20 -21.14 -9.45
CA TRP A 216 0.20 -21.57 -9.47
C TRP A 216 0.50 -22.60 -8.37
N VAL A 217 -0.04 -22.41 -7.16
CA VAL A 217 0.09 -23.39 -6.05
C VAL A 217 -0.64 -24.69 -6.37
N LEU A 218 -1.86 -24.62 -6.92
CA LEU A 218 -2.63 -25.81 -7.32
C LEU A 218 -1.96 -26.61 -8.43
N ASP A 219 -1.23 -25.93 -9.33
CA ASP A 219 -0.45 -26.53 -10.42
C ASP A 219 0.91 -27.11 -9.93
N GLY A 220 1.17 -27.12 -8.61
CA GLY A 220 2.37 -27.73 -8.00
C GLY A 220 3.51 -26.74 -7.74
N GLY A 221 3.27 -25.45 -7.81
CA GLY A 221 4.25 -24.43 -7.44
C GLY A 221 4.65 -24.55 -5.97
N VAL A 222 5.96 -24.45 -5.68
CA VAL A 222 6.52 -24.52 -4.32
C VAL A 222 6.60 -23.12 -3.75
N LEU A 223 5.86 -22.89 -2.67
CA LEU A 223 5.90 -21.61 -1.96
C LEU A 223 7.30 -21.36 -1.38
N PRO A 224 7.88 -20.16 -1.54
CA PRO A 224 9.12 -19.81 -0.86
C PRO A 224 8.91 -19.92 0.66
N PRO A 225 9.97 -20.24 1.42
CA PRO A 225 9.91 -20.21 2.89
C PRO A 225 9.40 -18.83 3.34
N GLU A 226 8.72 -18.80 4.48
CA GLU A 226 8.37 -17.53 5.11
C GLU A 226 9.66 -16.79 5.43
N GLU A 227 9.77 -15.54 5.01
CA GLU A 227 10.86 -14.69 5.45
C GLU A 227 10.63 -14.46 6.96
N ASP A 228 11.59 -14.90 7.77
CA ASP A 228 11.55 -14.66 9.20
C ASP A 228 11.65 -13.13 9.42
N PRO A 229 10.61 -12.48 9.96
CA PRO A 229 10.66 -11.04 10.19
C PRO A 229 11.74 -10.63 11.21
N GLU A 230 12.31 -11.58 11.97
CA GLU A 230 13.41 -11.38 12.89
C GLU A 230 14.78 -11.75 12.27
N ALA A 231 14.81 -12.27 11.04
CA ALA A 231 16.07 -12.54 10.34
C ALA A 231 16.78 -11.20 10.04
N ASP A 232 17.88 -10.96 10.72
CA ASP A 232 18.73 -9.79 10.50
C ASP A 232 19.25 -9.82 9.04
N PRO A 233 18.91 -8.83 8.20
CA PRO A 233 19.41 -8.76 6.82
C PRO A 233 20.94 -8.68 6.75
N LEU A 234 21.61 -8.29 7.83
CA LEU A 234 23.07 -8.18 7.93
C LEU A 234 23.74 -9.51 8.27
N ALA A 235 23.02 -10.48 8.84
CA ALA A 235 23.58 -11.80 9.14
C ALA A 235 23.96 -12.62 7.89
N GLN A 236 23.48 -12.23 6.71
CA GLN A 236 23.81 -12.87 5.42
C GLN A 236 25.04 -12.27 4.74
N ILE A 237 25.65 -11.23 5.31
CA ILE A 237 26.82 -10.54 4.72
C ILE A 237 28.13 -11.03 5.33
N GLU A 238 28.11 -11.75 6.47
CA GLU A 238 29.31 -12.21 7.18
C GLU A 238 30.04 -13.37 6.49
N ASP A 239 29.48 -14.01 5.46
CA ASP A 239 30.11 -15.13 4.73
C ASP A 239 30.79 -14.69 3.39
N ILE A 240 30.97 -13.41 3.15
CA ILE A 240 31.82 -12.95 2.05
C ILE A 240 33.25 -12.85 2.62
N GLU A 241 34.00 -13.96 2.53
CA GLU A 241 35.44 -13.94 2.77
C GLU A 241 36.07 -12.83 1.91
N ASP A 242 36.75 -11.91 2.58
CA ASP A 242 37.46 -10.81 1.93
C ASP A 242 38.57 -11.40 1.05
N PRO A 243 38.54 -11.27 -0.28
CA PRO A 243 39.53 -11.88 -1.16
C PRO A 243 40.95 -11.35 -0.93
N ASP A 244 41.13 -10.26 -0.19
CA ASP A 244 42.40 -9.66 0.14
C ASP A 244 43.13 -10.34 1.33
N GLU A 245 42.44 -11.17 2.15
CA GLU A 245 43.14 -11.93 3.20
C GLU A 245 43.84 -13.19 2.69
N ALA A 246 43.47 -13.73 1.53
CA ALA A 246 44.08 -14.91 0.95
C ALA A 246 45.47 -14.65 0.34
N GLU A 247 45.82 -13.40 0.00
CA GLU A 247 47.16 -13.07 -0.56
C GLU A 247 48.23 -12.76 0.49
N ALA A 248 47.81 -12.50 1.76
CA ALA A 248 48.76 -12.13 2.83
C ALA A 248 49.46 -13.33 3.52
N GLU A 249 48.96 -14.54 3.37
CA GLU A 249 49.59 -15.75 3.95
C GLU A 249 50.67 -16.39 3.06
N THR A 250 50.71 -16.06 1.76
CA THR A 250 51.69 -16.63 0.82
C THR A 250 53.02 -15.87 0.79
N GLU A 251 53.17 -14.71 1.39
CA GLU A 251 54.44 -13.92 1.40
C GLU A 251 55.29 -14.13 2.68
N ARG A 252 54.90 -15.04 3.61
CA ARG A 252 55.63 -15.26 4.86
C ARG A 252 56.52 -16.53 4.90
N ASP A 253 56.51 -17.31 3.84
CA ASP A 253 57.30 -18.59 3.76
C ASP A 253 58.34 -18.59 2.64
N GLU A 254 58.89 -17.43 2.24
CA GLU A 254 60.14 -17.35 1.42
C GLU A 254 61.26 -16.62 2.16
#